data_b40b3cbbf6028e2c30e0536214267dd1
#
_entry.id   b40b3cbbf6028e2c30e0536214267dd1
#
_cell.length_a   1.000
_cell.length_b   1.000
_cell.length_c   1.000
_cell.angle_alpha   90.00
_cell.angle_beta   90.00
_cell.angle_gamma   90.00
#
_symmetry.space_group_name_H-M   'P 1'
#
loop_
_entity.id
_entity.type
_entity.pdbx_description
1 polymer ?
#
loop_
_entity_poly.entity_id
_entity_poly.type
_entity_poly.pdbx_seq_one_letter_code
_entity_poly.pdbx_strand_id
1 'polypeptide(L)'
;MTEEAELATHLTLEREDARAIADRAGLPLVEAERRLDEMSDKGLIFSIHPEEGSALYQAAPWVIGIYEFQVNRMSESFLQDLSDYHATRKSRPETETIPQMRTIPIGQSLETPLDALPYEQVDELVNAHDRFAVAPCICRRRARMTGGGCDAPEESCLVFGDFADFYVRSGRGRPIDRSEVKDILARANEANLVLNPTNSRFVAAICCCCGCCCGILRGLQRSPKPAEAVASSFIAEFEPEACQGCQICLDRCQMQAITAEGDRVTLNADRCIGCGLCVSTCPSGALTLVRKPEGEQKEMPATLFETWRTIAKERAEQL
;
A
#
# COMPACT_ATOMS: atom_id res chain seq x y z
N MET A 1 2.49 27.52 14.55
CA MET A 1 2.67 26.06 14.41
C MET A 1 2.28 25.45 15.74
N THR A 2 1.63 24.29 15.79
CA THR A 2 1.37 23.61 17.07
C THR A 2 2.68 23.04 17.61
N GLU A 3 2.78 22.84 18.93
CA GLU A 3 3.98 22.27 19.58
C GLU A 3 4.34 20.88 18.99
N GLU A 4 3.33 20.08 18.63
CA GLU A 4 3.52 18.78 17.97
C GLU A 4 4.13 18.91 16.57
N ALA A 5 3.65 19.87 15.80
CA ALA A 5 4.19 20.12 14.46
C ALA A 5 5.64 20.66 14.52
N GLU A 6 5.99 21.41 15.57
CA GLU A 6 7.35 21.85 15.82
C GLU A 6 8.23 20.65 16.18
N LEU A 7 7.83 19.82 17.13
CA LEU A 7 8.58 18.62 17.52
C LEU A 7 8.74 17.65 16.34
N ALA A 8 7.71 17.50 15.49
CA ALA A 8 7.78 16.66 14.29
C ALA A 8 8.90 17.05 13.32
N THR A 9 9.29 18.34 13.28
CA THR A 9 10.40 18.81 12.42
C THR A 9 11.76 18.32 12.89
N HIS A 10 11.86 17.85 14.13
CA HIS A 10 13.08 17.28 14.72
C HIS A 10 13.17 15.75 14.61
N LEU A 11 12.15 15.08 14.05
CA LEU A 11 12.20 13.64 13.77
C LEU A 11 12.81 13.39 12.40
N THR A 12 13.48 12.26 12.26
CA THR A 12 14.04 11.79 11.00
C THR A 12 13.33 10.52 10.51
N LEU A 13 13.68 10.03 9.34
CA LEU A 13 13.24 8.72 8.84
C LEU A 13 14.02 7.56 9.49
N GLU A 14 14.93 7.84 10.41
CA GLU A 14 15.64 6.83 11.19
C GLU A 14 14.89 6.58 12.51
N ARG A 15 15.09 5.39 13.07
CA ARG A 15 14.57 5.00 14.39
C ARG A 15 15.50 5.55 15.47
N GLU A 16 15.02 6.49 16.24
CA GLU A 16 15.82 7.19 17.25
C GLU A 16 15.13 7.10 18.61
N ASP A 17 15.92 7.05 19.68
CA ASP A 17 15.40 7.16 21.02
C ASP A 17 14.95 8.61 21.34
N ALA A 18 14.16 8.74 22.40
CA ALA A 18 13.64 10.05 22.81
C ALA A 18 14.75 11.04 23.20
N ARG A 19 15.91 10.56 23.67
CA ARG A 19 17.04 11.41 24.07
C ARG A 19 17.65 12.13 22.86
N ALA A 20 17.91 11.40 21.79
CA ALA A 20 18.45 12.00 20.57
C ALA A 20 17.53 13.08 19.97
N ILE A 21 16.20 12.84 20.05
CA ILE A 21 15.19 13.81 19.58
C ILE A 21 15.10 15.00 20.55
N ALA A 22 15.11 14.76 21.87
CA ALA A 22 15.08 15.79 22.91
C ALA A 22 16.25 16.76 22.77
N ASP A 23 17.47 16.23 22.62
CA ASP A 23 18.70 17.04 22.45
C ASP A 23 18.59 17.95 21.22
N ARG A 24 18.07 17.43 20.11
CA ARG A 24 17.89 18.16 18.86
C ARG A 24 16.77 19.21 18.93
N ALA A 25 15.71 18.91 19.70
CA ALA A 25 14.58 19.81 19.90
C ALA A 25 14.80 20.85 21.05
N GLY A 26 15.87 20.70 21.83
CA GLY A 26 16.12 21.54 23.00
C GLY A 26 15.10 21.34 24.13
N LEU A 27 14.54 20.13 24.26
CA LEU A 27 13.55 19.78 25.28
C LEU A 27 14.13 18.93 26.40
N PRO A 28 13.60 19.03 27.65
CA PRO A 28 13.87 18.04 28.67
C PRO A 28 13.44 16.64 28.25
N LEU A 29 14.25 15.60 28.53
CA LEU A 29 13.98 14.22 28.12
C LEU A 29 12.56 13.74 28.48
N VAL A 30 12.16 13.92 29.75
CA VAL A 30 10.83 13.50 30.21
C VAL A 30 9.68 14.16 29.44
N GLU A 31 9.86 15.41 29.06
CA GLU A 31 8.87 16.14 28.27
C GLU A 31 8.85 15.65 26.82
N ALA A 32 10.02 15.36 26.25
CA ALA A 32 10.11 14.80 24.90
C ALA A 32 9.47 13.40 24.84
N GLU A 33 9.77 12.50 25.79
CA GLU A 33 9.15 11.17 25.88
C GLU A 33 7.62 11.27 25.93
N ARG A 34 7.07 12.10 26.84
CA ARG A 34 5.63 12.29 26.96
C ARG A 34 4.99 12.77 25.65
N ARG A 35 5.58 13.78 24.99
CA ARG A 35 5.06 14.33 23.74
C ARG A 35 5.17 13.34 22.59
N LEU A 36 6.26 12.60 22.48
CA LEU A 36 6.47 11.60 21.44
C LEU A 36 5.47 10.44 21.57
N ASP A 37 5.20 9.98 22.80
CA ASP A 37 4.16 8.98 23.05
C ASP A 37 2.78 9.49 22.67
N GLU A 38 2.41 10.70 23.08
CA GLU A 38 1.14 11.33 22.70
C GLU A 38 1.00 11.50 21.17
N MET A 39 2.07 11.90 20.48
CA MET A 39 2.09 12.01 19.02
C MET A 39 1.95 10.65 18.36
N SER A 40 2.59 9.61 18.90
CA SER A 40 2.45 8.23 18.43
C SER A 40 1.03 7.72 18.58
N ASP A 41 0.41 7.94 19.75
CA ASP A 41 -0.98 7.56 20.02
C ASP A 41 -1.97 8.29 19.10
N LYS A 42 -1.68 9.54 18.78
CA LYS A 42 -2.43 10.33 17.78
C LYS A 42 -2.18 9.85 16.34
N GLY A 43 -1.15 9.06 16.09
CA GLY A 43 -0.78 8.60 14.74
C GLY A 43 -0.12 9.68 13.89
N LEU A 44 0.60 10.59 14.53
CA LEU A 44 1.37 11.63 13.85
C LEU A 44 2.78 11.16 13.51
N ILE A 45 3.28 10.18 14.26
CA ILE A 45 4.59 9.55 14.09
C ILE A 45 4.48 8.04 14.27
N PHE A 46 5.49 7.31 13.84
CA PHE A 46 5.63 5.87 14.10
C PHE A 46 6.48 5.65 15.34
N SER A 47 6.14 4.65 16.16
CA SER A 47 6.97 4.25 17.31
C SER A 47 7.04 2.73 17.46
N ILE A 48 8.16 2.28 18.01
CA ILE A 48 8.42 0.90 18.37
C ILE A 48 8.67 0.86 19.87
N HIS A 49 8.00 -0.06 20.55
CA HIS A 49 8.22 -0.31 21.98
C HIS A 49 8.75 -1.74 22.11
N PRO A 50 10.07 -1.95 22.10
CA PRO A 50 10.64 -3.27 22.27
C PRO A 50 10.37 -3.80 23.68
N GLU A 51 10.39 -5.13 23.85
CA GLU A 51 10.24 -5.75 25.18
C GLU A 51 11.35 -5.33 26.14
N GLU A 52 12.57 -5.14 25.62
CA GLU A 52 13.73 -4.65 26.36
C GLU A 52 14.29 -3.39 25.68
N GLY A 53 14.62 -2.38 26.46
CA GLY A 53 15.18 -1.12 25.99
C GLY A 53 14.19 0.03 25.95
N SER A 54 14.61 1.15 25.38
CA SER A 54 13.79 2.36 25.27
C SER A 54 12.91 2.34 24.01
N ALA A 55 11.79 3.05 24.06
CA ALA A 55 10.98 3.29 22.89
C ALA A 55 11.77 4.02 21.79
N LEU A 56 11.52 3.66 20.55
CA LEU A 56 12.11 4.29 19.37
C LEU A 56 11.01 5.01 18.57
N TYR A 57 11.32 6.19 18.11
CA TYR A 57 10.39 7.04 17.36
C TYR A 57 10.96 7.39 15.99
N GLN A 58 10.06 7.65 15.05
CA GLN A 58 10.43 7.89 13.67
C GLN A 58 9.37 8.78 12.99
N ALA A 59 9.80 9.69 12.13
CA ALA A 59 8.89 10.39 11.25
C ALA A 59 8.14 9.42 10.34
N ALA A 60 6.85 9.64 10.18
CA ALA A 60 6.04 8.87 9.25
C ALA A 60 5.73 9.69 7.99
N PRO A 61 5.89 9.11 6.78
CA PRO A 61 5.39 9.75 5.57
C PRO A 61 3.87 9.92 5.62
N TRP A 62 3.33 10.68 4.66
CA TRP A 62 1.88 10.83 4.54
C TRP A 62 1.17 9.49 4.22
N VAL A 63 1.65 8.74 3.22
CA VAL A 63 1.18 7.41 2.79
C VAL A 63 2.41 6.50 2.67
N ILE A 64 2.47 5.35 3.10
CA ILE A 64 1.78 4.66 4.20
C ILE A 64 2.33 5.25 5.49
N GLY A 65 1.51 5.75 6.36
CA GLY A 65 1.96 6.44 7.54
C GLY A 65 0.82 7.29 8.13
N ILE A 66 1.03 8.60 8.29
CA ILE A 66 0.11 9.49 8.99
C ILE A 66 -1.35 9.31 8.55
N TYR A 67 -1.61 9.17 7.23
CA TYR A 67 -2.97 8.99 6.73
C TYR A 67 -3.59 7.68 7.21
N GLU A 68 -2.91 6.56 7.03
CA GLU A 68 -3.41 5.24 7.47
C GLU A 68 -3.57 5.16 8.98
N PHE A 69 -2.71 5.86 9.73
CA PHE A 69 -2.77 5.89 11.20
C PHE A 69 -4.02 6.62 11.74
N GLN A 70 -4.75 7.36 10.90
CA GLN A 70 -6.01 8.02 11.29
C GLN A 70 -7.25 7.13 11.13
N VAL A 71 -7.11 5.87 10.78
CA VAL A 71 -8.22 4.97 10.40
C VAL A 71 -9.39 4.94 11.40
N ASN A 72 -9.12 5.06 12.70
CA ASN A 72 -10.14 5.07 13.77
C ASN A 72 -10.42 6.48 14.33
N ARG A 73 -9.83 7.54 13.74
CA ARG A 73 -9.95 8.93 14.21
C ARG A 73 -10.50 9.88 13.14
N MET A 74 -10.99 9.36 12.04
CA MET A 74 -11.58 10.18 10.99
C MET A 74 -12.84 10.89 11.48
N SER A 75 -12.90 12.19 11.26
CA SER A 75 -14.06 13.04 11.51
C SER A 75 -14.36 13.87 10.25
N GLU A 76 -15.49 14.55 10.22
CA GLU A 76 -15.81 15.47 9.12
C GLU A 76 -14.78 16.60 9.01
N SER A 77 -14.31 17.15 10.16
CA SER A 77 -13.25 18.17 10.19
C SER A 77 -11.93 17.62 9.62
N PHE A 78 -11.53 16.39 9.98
CA PHE A 78 -10.35 15.77 9.40
C PHE A 78 -10.48 15.56 7.88
N LEU A 79 -11.68 15.22 7.39
CA LEU A 79 -11.91 15.09 5.94
C LEU A 79 -11.82 16.43 5.22
N GLN A 80 -12.25 17.53 5.86
CA GLN A 80 -12.09 18.88 5.32
C GLN A 80 -10.62 19.27 5.28
N ASP A 81 -9.88 19.13 6.38
CA ASP A 81 -8.43 19.38 6.44
C ASP A 81 -7.66 18.56 5.40
N LEU A 82 -8.05 17.30 5.21
CA LEU A 82 -7.49 16.42 4.20
C LEU A 82 -7.75 16.94 2.78
N SER A 83 -8.95 17.44 2.51
CA SER A 83 -9.31 18.04 1.23
C SER A 83 -8.46 19.27 0.94
N ASP A 84 -8.33 20.16 1.94
CA ASP A 84 -7.53 21.37 1.84
C ASP A 84 -6.04 21.07 1.64
N TYR A 85 -5.52 20.08 2.38
CA TYR A 85 -4.15 19.60 2.18
C TYR A 85 -3.92 19.06 0.76
N HIS A 86 -4.86 18.27 0.22
CA HIS A 86 -4.75 17.76 -1.15
C HIS A 86 -4.83 18.88 -2.20
N ALA A 87 -5.59 19.93 -1.95
CA ALA A 87 -5.67 21.08 -2.85
C ALA A 87 -4.34 21.87 -2.90
N THR A 88 -3.58 21.90 -1.80
CA THR A 88 -2.28 22.57 -1.74
C THR A 88 -1.13 21.71 -2.24
N ARG A 89 -1.28 20.37 -2.28
CA ARG A 89 -0.23 19.48 -2.80
C ARG A 89 -0.05 19.67 -4.28
N LYS A 90 1.17 19.96 -4.68
CA LYS A 90 1.60 19.79 -6.08
C LYS A 90 1.42 18.32 -6.46
N SER A 91 1.06 18.06 -7.69
CA SER A 91 1.07 16.69 -8.25
C SER A 91 2.42 16.03 -7.96
N ARG A 92 2.42 14.69 -7.84
CA ARG A 92 3.67 13.92 -7.71
C ARG A 92 4.64 14.38 -8.79
N PRO A 93 5.89 14.70 -8.45
CA PRO A 93 6.87 15.05 -9.46
C PRO A 93 7.02 13.92 -10.49
N GLU A 94 7.13 14.26 -11.76
CA GLU A 94 7.33 13.30 -12.85
C GLU A 94 8.63 12.49 -12.69
N THR A 95 9.54 13.00 -11.88
CA THR A 95 10.86 12.42 -11.60
C THR A 95 10.87 11.41 -10.44
N GLU A 96 9.78 11.23 -9.68
CA GLU A 96 9.74 10.14 -8.69
C GLU A 96 9.76 8.79 -9.40
N THR A 97 10.87 8.05 -9.26
CA THR A 97 11.09 6.77 -9.94
C THR A 97 10.53 5.59 -9.13
N ILE A 98 10.51 5.69 -7.80
CA ILE A 98 10.10 4.61 -6.90
C ILE A 98 8.77 4.92 -6.22
N PRO A 99 7.67 4.18 -6.52
CA PRO A 99 6.42 4.32 -5.78
C PRO A 99 6.51 3.66 -4.40
N GLN A 100 5.73 4.13 -3.43
CA GLN A 100 5.69 3.56 -2.07
C GLN A 100 5.02 2.18 -2.01
N MET A 101 4.14 1.91 -2.95
CA MET A 101 3.41 0.64 -3.07
C MET A 101 3.68 0.03 -4.42
N ARG A 102 3.63 -1.28 -4.48
CA ARG A 102 3.68 -2.05 -5.73
C ARG A 102 2.45 -2.91 -5.89
N THR A 103 2.24 -3.42 -7.08
CA THR A 103 1.21 -4.44 -7.34
C THR A 103 1.88 -5.79 -7.53
N ILE A 104 1.36 -6.80 -6.84
CA ILE A 104 1.77 -8.20 -7.04
C ILE A 104 0.62 -9.02 -7.61
N PRO A 105 0.92 -10.11 -8.34
CA PRO A 105 -0.08 -11.05 -8.78
C PRO A 105 -0.82 -11.70 -7.61
N ILE A 106 -2.08 -12.02 -7.81
CA ILE A 106 -2.77 -12.96 -6.93
C ILE A 106 -2.20 -14.37 -7.20
N GLY A 107 -2.00 -15.18 -6.13
CA GLY A 107 -1.27 -16.45 -6.21
C GLY A 107 -1.79 -17.42 -7.28
N GLN A 108 -3.10 -17.44 -7.54
CA GLN A 108 -3.74 -18.32 -8.53
C GLN A 108 -3.52 -17.90 -9.99
N SER A 109 -2.91 -16.73 -10.25
CA SER A 109 -2.67 -16.22 -11.61
C SER A 109 -1.30 -16.61 -12.18
N LEU A 110 -0.44 -17.24 -11.39
CA LEU A 110 0.89 -17.69 -11.81
C LEU A 110 0.83 -19.16 -12.21
N GLU A 111 1.09 -19.45 -13.48
CA GLU A 111 1.11 -20.85 -14.01
C GLU A 111 2.22 -21.67 -13.37
N THR A 112 3.37 -21.06 -13.11
CA THR A 112 4.50 -21.67 -12.41
C THR A 112 5.01 -20.73 -11.31
N PRO A 113 5.08 -21.19 -10.04
CA PRO A 113 5.71 -20.44 -8.96
C PRO A 113 7.16 -20.04 -9.25
N LEU A 114 7.84 -20.77 -10.16
CA LEU A 114 9.23 -20.56 -10.55
C LEU A 114 9.47 -19.26 -11.33
N ASP A 115 8.43 -18.69 -11.95
CA ASP A 115 8.55 -17.45 -12.72
C ASP A 115 8.43 -16.19 -11.84
N ALA A 116 8.05 -16.33 -10.58
CA ALA A 116 7.96 -15.24 -9.63
C ALA A 116 9.03 -15.35 -8.54
N LEU A 117 9.70 -14.23 -8.26
CA LEU A 117 10.65 -14.15 -7.16
C LEU A 117 9.92 -14.24 -5.81
N PRO A 118 10.57 -14.72 -4.72
CA PRO A 118 9.89 -14.89 -3.43
C PRO A 118 9.15 -13.62 -2.95
N TYR A 119 9.70 -12.45 -3.17
CA TYR A 119 9.06 -11.18 -2.80
C TYR A 119 7.90 -10.73 -3.72
N GLU A 120 7.57 -11.51 -4.75
CA GLU A 120 6.42 -11.31 -5.64
C GLU A 120 5.30 -12.32 -5.37
N GLN A 121 5.57 -13.32 -4.54
CA GLN A 121 4.63 -14.36 -4.15
C GLN A 121 4.02 -14.01 -2.79
N VAL A 122 2.71 -13.84 -2.74
CA VAL A 122 2.02 -13.41 -1.51
C VAL A 122 2.25 -14.35 -0.33
N ASP A 123 2.32 -15.66 -0.58
CA ASP A 123 2.58 -16.66 0.46
C ASP A 123 3.98 -16.51 1.06
N GLU A 124 5.01 -16.26 0.23
CA GLU A 124 6.37 -16.02 0.70
C GLU A 124 6.48 -14.71 1.49
N LEU A 125 5.76 -13.66 1.06
CA LEU A 125 5.68 -12.42 1.82
C LEU A 125 5.08 -12.63 3.21
N VAL A 126 4.02 -13.43 3.31
CA VAL A 126 3.40 -13.76 4.61
C VAL A 126 4.31 -14.67 5.44
N ASN A 127 4.98 -15.65 4.81
CA ASN A 127 5.87 -16.60 5.51
C ASN A 127 7.12 -15.91 6.10
N ALA A 128 7.53 -14.76 5.55
CA ALA A 128 8.66 -13.98 6.07
C ALA A 128 8.38 -13.29 7.41
N HIS A 129 7.14 -13.35 7.92
CA HIS A 129 6.72 -12.70 9.15
C HIS A 129 6.12 -13.68 10.18
N ASP A 130 6.14 -13.28 11.44
CA ASP A 130 5.59 -14.02 12.58
C ASP A 130 4.53 -13.24 13.37
N ARG A 131 4.45 -11.92 13.18
CA ARG A 131 3.49 -11.01 13.83
C ARG A 131 2.63 -10.33 12.80
N PHE A 132 1.31 -10.44 12.98
CA PHE A 132 0.31 -9.97 12.03
C PHE A 132 -0.78 -9.20 12.72
N ALA A 133 -1.27 -8.16 12.06
CA ALA A 133 -2.52 -7.51 12.44
C ALA A 133 -3.33 -7.15 11.20
N VAL A 134 -4.63 -7.04 11.37
CA VAL A 134 -5.54 -6.52 10.36
C VAL A 134 -6.17 -5.22 10.86
N ALA A 135 -6.26 -4.25 9.95
CA ALA A 135 -6.94 -2.99 10.19
C ALA A 135 -8.04 -2.74 9.14
N PRO A 136 -9.02 -1.92 9.49
CA PRO A 136 -9.99 -1.44 8.52
C PRO A 136 -9.31 -0.62 7.41
N CYS A 137 -9.83 -0.71 6.19
CA CYS A 137 -9.33 0.06 5.07
C CYS A 137 -9.76 1.53 5.19
N ILE A 138 -8.81 2.42 5.47
CA ILE A 138 -9.07 3.87 5.60
C ILE A 138 -9.69 4.48 4.33
N CYS A 139 -9.25 4.01 3.15
CA CYS A 139 -9.79 4.51 1.87
C CYS A 139 -11.29 4.20 1.72
N ARG A 140 -11.74 2.99 2.13
CA ARG A 140 -13.16 2.63 2.12
C ARG A 140 -13.94 3.39 3.18
N ARG A 141 -13.40 3.52 4.40
CA ARG A 141 -14.02 4.34 5.45
C ARG A 141 -14.23 5.77 4.98
N ARG A 142 -13.18 6.39 4.44
CA ARG A 142 -13.29 7.74 3.87
C ARG A 142 -14.36 7.81 2.79
N ALA A 143 -14.36 6.89 1.85
CA ALA A 143 -15.33 6.90 0.75
C ALA A 143 -16.76 6.81 1.28
N ARG A 144 -17.04 5.95 2.28
CA ARG A 144 -18.37 5.86 2.92
C ARG A 144 -18.76 7.15 3.63
N MET A 145 -17.86 7.79 4.36
CA MET A 145 -18.10 9.07 5.03
C MET A 145 -18.40 10.22 4.07
N THR A 146 -17.91 10.12 2.82
CA THR A 146 -18.15 11.11 1.77
C THR A 146 -19.27 10.73 0.80
N GLY A 147 -20.14 9.80 1.18
CA GLY A 147 -21.33 9.42 0.41
C GLY A 147 -21.07 8.46 -0.76
N GLY A 148 -19.88 7.85 -0.81
CA GLY A 148 -19.50 6.84 -1.81
C GLY A 148 -19.08 5.52 -1.17
N GLY A 149 -18.27 4.74 -1.89
CA GLY A 149 -17.71 3.49 -1.39
C GLY A 149 -18.19 2.26 -2.15
N CYS A 150 -17.88 1.09 -1.59
CA CYS A 150 -18.27 -0.22 -2.10
C CYS A 150 -18.49 -1.19 -0.93
N ASP A 151 -19.06 -2.37 -1.23
CA ASP A 151 -19.37 -3.42 -0.25
C ASP A 151 -18.20 -4.39 0.01
N ALA A 152 -17.00 -4.08 -0.54
CA ALA A 152 -15.82 -4.90 -0.30
C ALA A 152 -15.46 -4.97 1.19
N PRO A 153 -14.81 -6.06 1.65
CA PRO A 153 -14.47 -6.26 3.05
C PRO A 153 -13.71 -5.09 3.66
N GLU A 154 -14.14 -4.63 4.83
CA GLU A 154 -13.51 -3.48 5.50
C GLU A 154 -12.14 -3.84 6.08
N GLU A 155 -12.04 -4.97 6.79
CA GLU A 155 -10.78 -5.49 7.29
C GLU A 155 -9.95 -6.08 6.14
N SER A 156 -9.10 -5.26 5.57
CA SER A 156 -8.33 -5.58 4.35
C SER A 156 -7.00 -4.81 4.25
N CYS A 157 -6.56 -4.23 5.37
CA CYS A 157 -5.22 -3.67 5.54
C CYS A 157 -4.44 -4.62 6.45
N LEU A 158 -3.60 -5.48 5.86
CA LEU A 158 -2.71 -6.40 6.56
C LEU A 158 -1.42 -5.68 6.90
N VAL A 159 -0.99 -5.73 8.15
CA VAL A 159 0.26 -5.12 8.62
C VAL A 159 1.10 -6.16 9.37
N PHE A 160 2.43 -6.06 9.26
CA PHE A 160 3.37 -7.08 9.66
C PHE A 160 4.47 -6.55 10.59
N GLY A 161 4.98 -7.42 11.46
CA GLY A 161 6.12 -7.12 12.33
C GLY A 161 5.87 -5.88 13.21
N ASP A 162 6.81 -4.95 13.24
CA ASP A 162 6.74 -3.73 14.07
C ASP A 162 5.51 -2.86 13.74
N PHE A 163 5.03 -2.88 12.49
CA PHE A 163 3.78 -2.19 12.13
C PHE A 163 2.56 -2.90 12.72
N ALA A 164 2.56 -4.24 12.80
CA ALA A 164 1.49 -4.99 13.46
C ALA A 164 1.43 -4.63 14.94
N ASP A 165 2.56 -4.62 15.64
CA ASP A 165 2.64 -4.25 17.04
C ASP A 165 2.17 -2.81 17.29
N PHE A 166 2.60 -1.87 16.44
CA PHE A 166 2.16 -0.49 16.51
C PHE A 166 0.63 -0.35 16.33
N TYR A 167 0.06 -1.05 15.35
CA TYR A 167 -1.38 -0.99 15.09
C TYR A 167 -2.20 -1.60 16.24
N VAL A 168 -1.74 -2.73 16.79
CA VAL A 168 -2.42 -3.39 17.93
C VAL A 168 -2.32 -2.51 19.18
N ARG A 169 -1.12 -2.06 19.54
CA ARG A 169 -0.89 -1.22 20.74
C ARG A 169 -1.72 0.06 20.71
N SER A 170 -1.84 0.68 19.54
CA SER A 170 -2.54 1.95 19.35
C SER A 170 -4.03 1.79 19.02
N GLY A 171 -4.57 0.57 19.08
CA GLY A 171 -5.99 0.29 18.80
C GLY A 171 -6.45 0.54 17.36
N ARG A 172 -5.52 0.57 16.39
CA ARG A 172 -5.83 0.80 14.96
C ARG A 172 -6.20 -0.48 14.24
N GLY A 173 -5.75 -1.60 14.74
CA GLY A 173 -6.01 -2.93 14.21
C GLY A 173 -6.09 -3.95 15.33
N ARG A 174 -6.42 -5.18 14.98
CA ARG A 174 -6.42 -6.32 15.90
C ARG A 174 -5.38 -7.35 15.47
N PRO A 175 -4.79 -8.10 16.44
CA PRO A 175 -3.88 -9.18 16.10
C PRO A 175 -4.62 -10.31 15.38
N ILE A 176 -3.95 -10.94 14.44
CA ILE A 176 -4.44 -12.11 13.71
C ILE A 176 -3.30 -13.12 13.58
N ASP A 177 -3.64 -14.36 13.27
CA ASP A 177 -2.67 -15.38 12.93
C ASP A 177 -2.46 -15.52 11.41
N ARG A 178 -1.49 -16.36 11.03
CA ARG A 178 -1.17 -16.61 9.61
C ARG A 178 -2.33 -17.25 8.85
N SER A 179 -3.16 -18.06 9.50
CA SER A 179 -4.33 -18.67 8.87
C SER A 179 -5.34 -17.60 8.50
N GLU A 180 -5.63 -16.68 9.42
CA GLU A 180 -6.56 -15.58 9.16
C GLU A 180 -6.04 -14.61 8.08
N VAL A 181 -4.70 -14.40 7.99
CA VAL A 181 -4.10 -13.64 6.87
C VAL A 181 -4.48 -14.30 5.54
N LYS A 182 -4.34 -15.62 5.42
CA LYS A 182 -4.70 -16.37 4.19
C LYS A 182 -6.18 -16.27 3.88
N ASP A 183 -7.04 -16.35 4.88
CA ASP A 183 -8.49 -16.20 4.72
C ASP A 183 -8.87 -14.79 4.23
N ILE A 184 -8.19 -13.75 4.73
CA ILE A 184 -8.40 -12.38 4.26
C ILE A 184 -7.95 -12.23 2.82
N LEU A 185 -6.81 -12.82 2.43
CA LEU A 185 -6.31 -12.78 1.05
C LEU A 185 -7.23 -13.55 0.09
N ALA A 186 -7.79 -14.69 0.50
CA ALA A 186 -8.78 -15.43 -0.28
C ALA A 186 -10.04 -14.59 -0.50
N ARG A 187 -10.60 -14.01 0.56
CA ARG A 187 -11.75 -13.09 0.47
C ARG A 187 -11.45 -11.84 -0.38
N ALA A 188 -10.21 -11.34 -0.34
CA ALA A 188 -9.79 -10.22 -1.18
C ALA A 188 -9.83 -10.60 -2.68
N ASN A 189 -9.40 -11.80 -3.04
CA ASN A 189 -9.51 -12.30 -4.41
C ASN A 189 -10.98 -12.44 -4.85
N GLU A 190 -11.83 -13.05 -4.02
CA GLU A 190 -13.27 -13.17 -4.29
C GLU A 190 -13.94 -11.81 -4.47
N ALA A 191 -13.56 -10.83 -3.63
CA ALA A 191 -14.06 -9.46 -3.69
C ALA A 191 -13.37 -8.59 -4.77
N ASN A 192 -12.59 -9.18 -5.66
CA ASN A 192 -11.93 -8.49 -6.77
C ASN A 192 -10.96 -7.38 -6.31
N LEU A 193 -10.17 -7.62 -5.27
CA LEU A 193 -9.24 -6.65 -4.72
C LEU A 193 -7.80 -6.90 -5.22
N VAL A 194 -7.15 -5.83 -5.64
CA VAL A 194 -5.74 -5.83 -6.04
C VAL A 194 -4.85 -5.89 -4.81
N LEU A 195 -3.87 -6.77 -4.80
CA LEU A 195 -2.86 -6.85 -3.74
C LEU A 195 -1.77 -5.81 -3.96
N ASN A 196 -1.69 -4.86 -3.04
CA ASN A 196 -0.68 -3.80 -3.05
C ASN A 196 0.17 -3.87 -1.77
N PRO A 197 1.27 -4.63 -1.76
CA PRO A 197 2.25 -4.55 -0.68
C PRO A 197 3.05 -3.24 -0.73
N THR A 198 3.70 -2.90 0.39
CA THR A 198 4.76 -1.90 0.40
C THR A 198 5.84 -2.27 -0.62
N ASN A 199 6.40 -1.26 -1.30
CA ASN A 199 7.36 -1.47 -2.38
C ASN A 199 8.75 -1.77 -1.81
N SER A 200 8.90 -2.98 -1.26
CA SER A 200 10.15 -3.49 -0.69
C SER A 200 10.15 -5.02 -0.72
N ARG A 201 11.33 -5.64 -0.65
CA ARG A 201 11.46 -7.11 -0.57
C ARG A 201 10.88 -7.63 0.74
N PHE A 202 11.21 -6.97 1.87
CA PHE A 202 10.61 -7.23 3.18
C PHE A 202 9.47 -6.21 3.39
N VAL A 203 8.24 -6.69 3.28
CA VAL A 203 7.06 -5.82 3.29
C VAL A 203 6.62 -5.48 4.72
N ALA A 204 6.15 -4.27 4.94
CA ALA A 204 5.55 -3.85 6.21
C ALA A 204 4.02 -4.01 6.23
N ALA A 205 3.40 -4.02 5.03
CA ALA A 205 1.95 -4.13 4.89
C ALA A 205 1.57 -4.66 3.50
N ILE A 206 0.36 -5.25 3.41
CA ILE A 206 -0.32 -5.55 2.16
C ILE A 206 -1.72 -4.94 2.23
N CYS A 207 -2.01 -3.99 1.35
CA CYS A 207 -3.34 -3.44 1.16
C CYS A 207 -4.11 -4.25 0.11
N CYS A 208 -5.37 -4.64 0.40
CA CYS A 208 -6.27 -5.23 -0.59
C CYS A 208 -7.19 -4.14 -1.14
N CYS A 209 -6.88 -3.65 -2.34
CA CYS A 209 -7.38 -2.40 -2.88
C CYS A 209 -8.47 -2.57 -3.94
N CYS A 210 -9.47 -1.70 -3.94
CA CYS A 210 -10.46 -1.57 -5.02
C CYS A 210 -10.23 -0.28 -5.82
N GLY A 211 -10.52 -0.31 -7.12
CA GLY A 211 -10.37 0.84 -8.01
C GLY A 211 -11.30 2.02 -7.69
N CYS A 212 -12.40 1.77 -6.97
CA CYS A 212 -13.38 2.79 -6.63
C CYS A 212 -13.02 3.65 -5.40
N CYS A 213 -12.35 3.07 -4.38
CA CYS A 213 -12.05 3.76 -3.12
C CYS A 213 -10.57 4.10 -2.95
N CYS A 214 -9.66 3.23 -3.41
CA CYS A 214 -8.22 3.37 -3.17
C CYS A 214 -7.64 4.59 -3.87
N GLY A 215 -6.99 5.48 -3.10
CA GLY A 215 -6.35 6.68 -3.65
C GLY A 215 -5.23 6.37 -4.64
N ILE A 216 -4.48 5.29 -4.41
CA ILE A 216 -3.38 4.84 -5.29
C ILE A 216 -3.94 4.33 -6.61
N LEU A 217 -4.90 3.38 -6.59
CA LEU A 217 -5.47 2.84 -7.82
C LEU A 217 -6.22 3.91 -8.63
N ARG A 218 -6.95 4.81 -7.96
CA ARG A 218 -7.59 5.96 -8.63
C ARG A 218 -6.56 6.93 -9.23
N GLY A 219 -5.40 7.06 -8.60
CA GLY A 219 -4.27 7.80 -9.18
C GLY A 219 -3.77 7.15 -10.46
N LEU A 220 -3.55 5.85 -10.44
CA LEU A 220 -3.15 5.06 -11.60
C LEU A 220 -4.20 5.09 -12.72
N GLN A 221 -5.49 4.98 -12.39
CA GLN A 221 -6.58 5.06 -13.39
C GLN A 221 -6.58 6.38 -14.17
N ARG A 222 -6.16 7.49 -13.53
CA ARG A 222 -6.05 8.81 -14.19
C ARG A 222 -4.79 8.97 -15.03
N SER A 223 -3.79 8.12 -14.82
CA SER A 223 -2.60 8.11 -15.67
C SER A 223 -2.97 7.66 -17.08
N PRO A 224 -2.40 8.24 -18.14
CA PRO A 224 -2.57 7.75 -19.49
C PRO A 224 -1.98 6.34 -19.67
N LYS A 225 -0.91 6.03 -18.92
CA LYS A 225 -0.19 4.75 -18.96
C LYS A 225 0.05 4.21 -17.55
N PRO A 226 -0.95 3.61 -16.91
CA PRO A 226 -0.78 3.00 -15.58
C PRO A 226 0.31 1.94 -15.52
N ALA A 227 0.56 1.19 -16.61
CA ALA A 227 1.58 0.16 -16.69
C ALA A 227 3.01 0.68 -16.45
N GLU A 228 3.30 1.93 -16.87
CA GLU A 228 4.59 2.59 -16.64
C GLU A 228 4.69 3.18 -15.22
N ALA A 229 3.56 3.64 -14.67
CA ALA A 229 3.51 4.29 -13.36
C ALA A 229 3.57 3.30 -12.19
N VAL A 230 3.07 2.08 -12.37
CA VAL A 230 3.03 1.05 -11.33
C VAL A 230 4.40 0.38 -11.16
N ALA A 231 4.76 0.03 -9.93
CA ALA A 231 5.79 -0.97 -9.70
C ALA A 231 5.15 -2.36 -9.74
N SER A 232 5.33 -3.06 -10.84
CA SER A 232 4.93 -4.46 -11.04
C SER A 232 5.84 -5.11 -12.07
N SER A 233 6.33 -6.30 -11.77
CA SER A 233 7.16 -7.07 -12.68
C SER A 233 6.35 -7.85 -13.71
N PHE A 234 5.01 -7.75 -13.68
CA PHE A 234 4.13 -8.54 -14.52
C PHE A 234 3.19 -7.68 -15.36
N ILE A 235 2.74 -8.27 -16.47
CA ILE A 235 1.70 -7.75 -17.35
C ILE A 235 0.86 -8.90 -17.85
N ALA A 236 -0.42 -8.66 -18.14
CA ALA A 236 -1.26 -9.65 -18.78
C ALA A 236 -1.02 -9.69 -20.31
N GLU A 237 -0.98 -10.88 -20.87
CA GLU A 237 -1.08 -11.15 -22.31
C GLU A 237 -2.43 -11.76 -22.65
N PHE A 238 -2.89 -11.54 -23.87
CA PHE A 238 -4.20 -11.99 -24.34
C PHE A 238 -4.06 -12.74 -25.66
N GLU A 239 -4.55 -13.98 -25.69
CA GLU A 239 -4.63 -14.84 -26.88
C GLU A 239 -6.07 -14.85 -27.41
N PRO A 240 -6.35 -14.07 -28.49
CA PRO A 240 -7.71 -13.93 -29.04
C PRO A 240 -8.33 -15.23 -29.50
N GLU A 241 -7.53 -16.18 -30.04
CA GLU A 241 -8.01 -17.45 -30.59
C GLU A 241 -8.50 -18.41 -29.49
N ALA A 242 -7.97 -18.25 -28.26
CA ALA A 242 -8.41 -19.03 -27.10
C ALA A 242 -9.63 -18.39 -26.40
N CYS A 243 -10.00 -17.17 -26.74
CA CYS A 243 -11.08 -16.44 -26.06
C CYS A 243 -12.47 -16.95 -26.46
N GLN A 244 -13.28 -17.30 -25.46
CA GLN A 244 -14.67 -17.75 -25.62
C GLN A 244 -15.72 -16.62 -25.53
N GLY A 245 -15.30 -15.35 -25.36
CA GLY A 245 -16.19 -14.21 -25.27
C GLY A 245 -17.06 -14.15 -23.99
N CYS A 246 -16.70 -14.86 -22.93
CA CYS A 246 -17.49 -14.90 -21.68
C CYS A 246 -17.51 -13.61 -20.88
N GLN A 247 -16.60 -12.66 -21.16
CA GLN A 247 -16.51 -11.29 -20.60
C GLN A 247 -16.29 -11.20 -19.07
N ILE A 248 -16.06 -12.29 -18.35
CA ILE A 248 -15.80 -12.29 -16.88
C ILE A 248 -14.62 -11.35 -16.52
N CYS A 249 -13.61 -11.26 -17.39
CA CYS A 249 -12.43 -10.44 -17.19
C CYS A 249 -12.71 -8.92 -17.15
N LEU A 250 -13.83 -8.45 -17.73
CA LEU A 250 -14.22 -7.03 -17.70
C LEU A 250 -14.48 -6.57 -16.27
N ASP A 251 -15.28 -7.33 -15.51
CA ASP A 251 -15.63 -7.02 -14.14
C ASP A 251 -14.43 -7.20 -13.19
N ARG A 252 -13.47 -8.03 -13.57
CA ARG A 252 -12.25 -8.27 -12.80
C ARG A 252 -11.21 -7.15 -12.97
N CYS A 253 -11.25 -6.37 -14.03
CA CYS A 253 -10.22 -5.40 -14.35
C CYS A 253 -10.42 -4.07 -13.61
N GLN A 254 -9.75 -3.87 -12.48
CA GLN A 254 -9.80 -2.63 -11.69
C GLN A 254 -9.22 -1.41 -12.42
N MET A 255 -8.51 -1.61 -13.54
CA MET A 255 -7.85 -0.55 -14.31
C MET A 255 -8.55 -0.24 -15.63
N GLN A 256 -9.65 -0.92 -15.93
CA GLN A 256 -10.35 -0.78 -17.23
C GLN A 256 -9.41 -1.02 -18.43
N ALA A 257 -8.47 -1.96 -18.23
CA ALA A 257 -7.53 -2.36 -19.28
C ALA A 257 -8.18 -3.30 -20.30
N ILE A 258 -9.30 -3.92 -19.96
CA ILE A 258 -10.02 -4.87 -20.82
C ILE A 258 -11.33 -4.22 -21.23
N THR A 259 -11.61 -4.26 -22.54
CA THR A 259 -12.86 -3.79 -23.16
C THR A 259 -13.45 -4.87 -24.04
N ALA A 260 -14.74 -4.77 -24.37
CA ALA A 260 -15.42 -5.67 -25.28
C ALA A 260 -16.22 -4.91 -26.33
N GLU A 261 -16.19 -5.41 -27.56
CA GLU A 261 -17.05 -5.00 -28.66
C GLU A 261 -17.80 -6.24 -29.18
N GLY A 262 -19.09 -6.36 -28.81
CA GLY A 262 -19.84 -7.60 -28.99
C GLY A 262 -19.22 -8.73 -28.18
N ASP A 263 -18.94 -9.87 -28.81
CA ASP A 263 -18.28 -11.02 -28.17
C ASP A 263 -16.74 -10.95 -28.22
N ARG A 264 -16.18 -9.87 -28.75
CA ARG A 264 -14.73 -9.70 -28.84
C ARG A 264 -14.18 -8.90 -27.65
N VAL A 265 -13.22 -9.49 -26.96
CA VAL A 265 -12.48 -8.86 -25.88
C VAL A 265 -11.16 -8.30 -26.43
N THR A 266 -10.74 -7.16 -25.91
CA THR A 266 -9.43 -6.56 -26.21
C THR A 266 -8.74 -6.16 -24.92
N LEU A 267 -7.41 -6.24 -24.89
CA LEU A 267 -6.55 -5.85 -23.77
C LEU A 267 -5.69 -4.65 -24.17
N ASN A 268 -5.82 -3.56 -23.44
CA ASN A 268 -4.89 -2.42 -23.52
C ASN A 268 -3.75 -2.63 -22.49
N ALA A 269 -2.58 -3.04 -22.98
CA ALA A 269 -1.41 -3.31 -22.17
C ALA A 269 -0.90 -2.07 -21.40
N ASP A 270 -1.02 -0.85 -21.96
CA ASP A 270 -0.63 0.39 -21.31
C ASP A 270 -1.42 0.66 -20.00
N ARG A 271 -2.58 0.05 -19.86
CA ARG A 271 -3.40 0.16 -18.65
C ARG A 271 -3.25 -1.00 -17.68
N CYS A 272 -2.55 -2.08 -18.06
CA CYS A 272 -2.40 -3.27 -17.24
C CYS A 272 -1.38 -3.04 -16.11
N ILE A 273 -1.78 -3.32 -14.86
CA ILE A 273 -0.91 -3.21 -13.67
C ILE A 273 -0.38 -4.57 -13.19
N GLY A 274 -0.61 -5.65 -13.92
CA GLY A 274 -0.07 -6.97 -13.61
C GLY A 274 -0.64 -7.64 -12.36
N CYS A 275 -1.86 -7.30 -11.94
CA CYS A 275 -2.48 -7.84 -10.72
C CYS A 275 -3.00 -9.28 -10.83
N GLY A 276 -3.17 -9.81 -12.04
CA GLY A 276 -3.58 -11.19 -12.31
C GLY A 276 -5.06 -11.51 -12.04
N LEU A 277 -5.89 -10.55 -11.61
CA LEU A 277 -7.31 -10.80 -11.30
C LEU A 277 -8.10 -11.36 -12.47
N CYS A 278 -7.87 -10.87 -13.70
CA CYS A 278 -8.53 -11.37 -14.90
C CYS A 278 -8.00 -12.75 -15.34
N VAL A 279 -6.73 -13.02 -15.07
CA VAL A 279 -6.08 -14.30 -15.41
C VAL A 279 -6.66 -15.44 -14.57
N SER A 280 -6.74 -15.24 -13.24
CA SER A 280 -7.23 -16.26 -12.29
C SER A 280 -8.68 -16.71 -12.53
N THR A 281 -9.43 -15.97 -13.33
CA THR A 281 -10.86 -16.26 -13.61
C THR A 281 -11.14 -16.54 -15.08
N CYS A 282 -10.12 -16.56 -15.94
CA CYS A 282 -10.28 -16.86 -17.36
C CYS A 282 -10.49 -18.37 -17.55
N PRO A 283 -11.71 -18.85 -17.91
CA PRO A 283 -11.97 -20.30 -17.99
C PRO A 283 -11.30 -20.96 -19.19
N SER A 284 -10.94 -20.19 -20.21
CA SER A 284 -10.31 -20.69 -21.43
C SER A 284 -8.78 -20.54 -21.45
N GLY A 285 -8.19 -19.90 -20.42
CA GLY A 285 -6.75 -19.61 -20.41
C GLY A 285 -6.32 -18.56 -21.45
N ALA A 286 -7.26 -17.84 -22.06
CA ALA A 286 -6.96 -16.80 -23.06
C ALA A 286 -6.21 -15.59 -22.48
N LEU A 287 -6.20 -15.42 -21.15
CA LEU A 287 -5.41 -14.42 -20.47
C LEU A 287 -4.35 -15.13 -19.62
N THR A 288 -3.11 -14.75 -19.82
CA THR A 288 -1.95 -15.23 -19.07
C THR A 288 -1.21 -14.06 -18.43
N LEU A 289 -0.39 -14.33 -17.43
CA LEU A 289 0.43 -13.31 -16.78
C LEU A 289 1.90 -13.60 -17.10
N VAL A 290 2.55 -12.64 -17.73
CA VAL A 290 3.95 -12.76 -18.14
C VAL A 290 4.83 -11.75 -17.41
N ARG A 291 6.10 -12.09 -17.23
CA ARG A 291 7.08 -11.19 -16.64
C ARG A 291 7.49 -10.13 -17.67
N LYS A 292 7.53 -8.87 -17.23
CA LYS A 292 8.08 -7.76 -18.02
C LYS A 292 9.58 -7.96 -18.26
N PRO A 293 10.14 -7.46 -19.38
CA PRO A 293 11.59 -7.39 -19.59
C PRO A 293 12.32 -6.71 -18.41
N GLU A 294 13.55 -7.13 -18.10
CA GLU A 294 14.33 -6.55 -16.99
C GLU A 294 14.41 -5.03 -17.03
N GLY A 295 14.59 -4.44 -18.22
CA GLY A 295 14.68 -2.99 -18.39
C GLY A 295 13.39 -2.22 -18.10
N GLU A 296 12.26 -2.91 -18.00
CA GLU A 296 10.95 -2.33 -17.65
C GLU A 296 10.56 -2.57 -16.19
N GLN A 297 11.34 -3.36 -15.47
CA GLN A 297 11.11 -3.63 -14.04
C GLN A 297 11.74 -2.53 -13.20
N LYS A 298 11.00 -2.03 -12.21
CA LYS A 298 11.51 -1.04 -11.27
C LYS A 298 12.37 -1.72 -10.20
N GLU A 299 13.46 -1.07 -9.81
CA GLU A 299 14.29 -1.53 -8.70
C GLU A 299 13.48 -1.67 -7.42
N MET A 300 13.75 -2.76 -6.67
CA MET A 300 13.05 -3.06 -5.43
C MET A 300 13.97 -2.90 -4.23
N PRO A 301 13.73 -1.89 -3.38
CA PRO A 301 14.46 -1.72 -2.12
C PRO A 301 14.31 -2.92 -1.19
N ALA A 302 15.27 -3.16 -0.29
CA ALA A 302 15.20 -4.26 0.66
C ALA A 302 14.09 -4.03 1.69
N THR A 303 13.94 -2.80 2.19
CA THR A 303 12.96 -2.44 3.22
C THR A 303 12.13 -1.22 2.85
N LEU A 304 10.98 -1.05 3.51
CA LEU A 304 10.15 0.14 3.37
C LEU A 304 10.92 1.43 3.74
N PHE A 305 11.83 1.36 4.70
CA PHE A 305 12.62 2.52 5.11
C PHE A 305 13.59 2.96 4.01
N GLU A 306 14.18 2.02 3.26
CA GLU A 306 14.99 2.34 2.09
C GLU A 306 14.14 2.99 1.00
N THR A 307 12.92 2.50 0.77
CA THR A 307 11.97 3.15 -0.14
C THR A 307 11.71 4.59 0.26
N TRP A 308 11.46 4.86 1.54
CA TRP A 308 11.22 6.22 2.04
C TRP A 308 12.45 7.13 1.90
N ARG A 309 13.66 6.61 2.20
CA ARG A 309 14.91 7.36 2.03
C ARG A 309 15.15 7.73 0.57
N THR A 310 14.93 6.79 -0.34
CA THR A 310 15.08 7.03 -1.78
C THR A 310 14.12 8.11 -2.26
N ILE A 311 12.83 8.03 -1.88
CA ILE A 311 11.84 9.06 -2.22
C ILE A 311 12.21 10.42 -1.61
N ALA A 312 12.67 10.45 -0.36
CA ALA A 312 13.09 11.69 0.31
C ALA A 312 14.29 12.33 -0.39
N LYS A 313 15.27 11.51 -0.81
CA LYS A 313 16.43 11.98 -1.57
C LYS A 313 16.04 12.56 -2.92
N GLU A 314 15.21 11.83 -3.71
CA GLU A 314 14.70 12.30 -5.00
C GLU A 314 13.96 13.65 -4.89
N ARG A 315 13.19 13.83 -3.81
CA ARG A 315 12.49 15.10 -3.55
C ARG A 315 13.42 16.24 -3.14
N ALA A 316 14.45 15.95 -2.37
CA ALA A 316 15.42 16.95 -1.95
C ALA A 316 16.28 17.47 -3.13
N GLU A 317 16.55 16.62 -4.13
CA GLU A 317 17.29 17.00 -5.34
C GLU A 317 16.47 17.91 -6.28
N GLN A 318 15.16 18.10 -6.02
CA GLN A 318 14.26 18.91 -6.84
C GLN A 318 13.93 20.28 -6.23
N LEU A 319 14.40 20.55 -5.00
CA LEU A 319 14.22 21.81 -4.28
C LEU A 319 15.42 22.74 -4.51
#